data_7a4206c63127f43c89381667f1ad4c6c
#
_entry.id   7a4206c63127f43c89381667f1ad4c6c
#
_cell.length_a   1.000
_cell.length_b   1.000
_cell.length_c   1.000
_cell.angle_alpha   90.00
_cell.angle_beta   90.00
_cell.angle_gamma   90.00
#
_symmetry.space_group_name_H-M   'P 1'
#
loop_
_entity.id
_entity.type
_entity.pdbx_description
1 polymer ?
#
loop_
_entity_poly.entity_id
_entity_poly.type
_entity_poly.pdbx_seq_one_letter_code
_entity_poly.pdbx_strand_id
1 'polypeptide(L)'
;MYKATNRTIFLFPLLGTLLLTACGKKQSDAASEAPPSATVVHDDGMGLIRVDRPERFQLTTAVAHESTASLNVTGTVTPDVSREIPVVSLASGRVVALHVRLGDYVRKGQLVMEVQSNDISSAYDQYLKAVNDEHLANTQLERAKILFDKGAIAHSQLEIAQDGEDDAKADLTAAEQQLHVLGVDPKDPSATVKVYAPASGFIIQQNVTEAATAGVTYSGSANAFTIADLSHVWILCDVYENDLSTVHIGESADIKLNAYPDHALSGTISDIGAVLDPSIRTAKVRIQVNNPQNLMRIGMFATATFHGRKEESKTAVPASAVLHLHDRDWVYEPAGDGSFRRLAVQGGPMLPGNLQEIETGLSAGQQVVSNALELQNSAEQ
;
A
#
# COMPACT_ATOMS: atom_id res chain seq x y z
N MET A 1 -10.53 -49.02 16.89
CA MET A 1 -9.80 -50.18 17.46
C MET A 1 -8.79 -49.61 18.48
N TYR A 2 -8.98 -50.07 19.72
CA TYR A 2 -8.03 -50.10 20.87
C TYR A 2 -7.52 -48.72 21.39
N LYS A 3 -7.43 -48.45 22.71
CA LYS A 3 -8.04 -48.97 23.96
C LYS A 3 -7.75 -47.95 25.04
N ALA A 4 -8.72 -47.70 25.86
CA ALA A 4 -8.62 -46.96 27.12
C ALA A 4 -7.77 -47.75 28.15
N THR A 5 -7.11 -47.04 29.06
CA THR A 5 -6.75 -47.64 30.35
C THR A 5 -6.91 -46.62 31.47
N ASN A 6 -7.84 -46.93 32.33
CA ASN A 6 -8.13 -46.42 33.65
C ASN A 6 -7.07 -46.89 34.70
N ARG A 7 -6.79 -46.09 35.74
CA ARG A 7 -6.42 -46.54 37.08
C ARG A 7 -6.53 -45.37 38.06
N THR A 8 -7.57 -45.26 38.74
CA THR A 8 -8.10 -45.60 40.06
C THR A 8 -7.14 -45.52 41.26
N ILE A 9 -7.50 -44.58 42.20
CA ILE A 9 -7.61 -44.65 43.65
C ILE A 9 -6.36 -44.97 44.50
N PHE A 10 -6.02 -44.07 45.46
CA PHE A 10 -5.88 -44.46 46.86
C PHE A 10 -6.11 -43.25 47.80
N LEU A 11 -7.06 -43.42 48.66
CA LEU A 11 -7.53 -42.63 49.76
C LEU A 11 -6.77 -43.08 51.02
N PHE A 12 -6.21 -42.15 51.83
CA PHE A 12 -5.91 -42.44 53.24
C PHE A 12 -6.03 -41.17 54.08
N PRO A 13 -6.79 -41.17 55.16
CA PRO A 13 -6.88 -40.05 56.08
C PRO A 13 -5.87 -40.21 57.23
N LEU A 14 -5.15 -39.15 57.60
CA LEU A 14 -4.44 -39.11 58.84
C LEU A 14 -4.89 -37.89 59.67
N LEU A 15 -5.58 -38.25 60.73
CA LEU A 15 -6.07 -37.41 61.82
C LEU A 15 -4.84 -37.05 62.72
N GLY A 16 -4.50 -35.76 62.76
CA GLY A 16 -3.45 -35.25 63.64
C GLY A 16 -3.90 -33.97 64.35
N THR A 17 -4.41 -34.12 65.52
CA THR A 17 -4.70 -33.03 66.46
C THR A 17 -3.44 -32.33 66.87
N LEU A 18 -3.26 -31.02 66.62
CA LEU A 18 -2.24 -30.18 67.22
C LEU A 18 -2.88 -28.93 67.83
N LEU A 19 -2.81 -28.83 69.10
CA LEU A 19 -3.15 -27.68 69.94
C LEU A 19 -2.22 -26.49 69.52
N LEU A 20 -2.75 -25.40 69.07
CA LEU A 20 -2.02 -24.17 68.93
C LEU A 20 -2.59 -23.08 69.80
N THR A 21 -1.77 -22.69 70.74
CA THR A 21 -1.94 -21.54 71.61
C THR A 21 -2.12 -20.24 70.81
N ALA A 22 -3.22 -19.56 71.09
CA ALA A 22 -3.53 -18.25 70.53
C ALA A 22 -2.59 -17.18 71.11
N CYS A 23 -1.72 -16.61 70.23
CA CYS A 23 -1.12 -15.30 70.44
C CYS A 23 -1.96 -14.31 69.66
N GLY A 24 -2.82 -13.58 70.39
CA GLY A 24 -3.62 -12.48 69.78
C GLY A 24 -2.71 -11.33 69.29
N LYS A 25 -2.44 -11.26 68.01
CA LYS A 25 -2.04 -10.00 67.37
C LYS A 25 -3.32 -9.20 67.11
N LYS A 26 -3.47 -8.08 67.78
CA LYS A 26 -4.46 -7.06 67.48
C LYS A 26 -4.26 -6.72 65.98
N GLN A 27 -5.19 -7.16 65.15
CA GLN A 27 -5.34 -6.70 63.78
C GLN A 27 -5.84 -5.26 63.92
N SER A 28 -5.00 -4.30 63.63
CA SER A 28 -5.43 -2.90 63.45
C SER A 28 -6.40 -2.90 62.30
N ASP A 29 -7.66 -2.59 62.55
CA ASP A 29 -8.64 -2.37 61.53
C ASP A 29 -8.20 -1.19 60.67
N ALA A 30 -7.62 -1.50 59.50
CA ALA A 30 -7.25 -0.49 58.48
C ALA A 30 -8.48 0.33 58.01
N ALA A 31 -9.68 -0.13 58.31
CA ALA A 31 -10.92 0.59 58.05
C ALA A 31 -11.15 1.76 59.04
N SER A 32 -10.45 1.78 60.20
CA SER A 32 -10.62 2.87 61.19
C SER A 32 -9.67 4.06 60.94
N GLU A 33 -8.66 3.91 60.08
CA GLU A 33 -7.71 4.98 59.72
C GLU A 33 -8.08 5.66 58.39
N ALA A 34 -8.98 5.10 57.60
CA ALA A 34 -9.46 5.76 56.40
C ALA A 34 -10.40 6.92 56.77
N PRO A 35 -10.17 8.13 56.25
CA PRO A 35 -11.10 9.22 56.48
C PRO A 35 -12.50 8.81 56.02
N PRO A 36 -13.57 9.15 56.80
CA PRO A 36 -14.93 8.74 56.46
C PRO A 36 -15.28 9.22 55.05
N SER A 37 -15.94 8.35 54.25
CA SER A 37 -16.40 8.67 52.89
C SER A 37 -17.35 9.86 52.97
N ALA A 38 -17.29 10.73 51.93
CA ALA A 38 -18.23 11.81 51.78
C ALA A 38 -19.62 11.22 51.44
N THR A 39 -20.67 11.75 52.06
CA THR A 39 -22.06 11.31 51.78
C THR A 39 -22.76 12.36 50.94
N VAL A 40 -23.60 11.94 50.03
CA VAL A 40 -24.48 12.85 49.23
C VAL A 40 -25.59 13.35 50.15
N VAL A 41 -25.75 14.65 50.22
CA VAL A 41 -26.76 15.31 51.06
C VAL A 41 -28.07 15.49 50.28
N HIS A 42 -27.98 15.68 48.98
CA HIS A 42 -29.15 15.86 48.13
C HIS A 42 -28.84 15.60 46.65
N ASP A 43 -29.70 14.89 45.94
CA ASP A 43 -29.72 14.73 44.49
C ASP A 43 -31.07 15.23 43.94
N ASP A 44 -31.06 16.38 43.26
CA ASP A 44 -32.28 16.99 42.72
C ASP A 44 -32.76 16.37 41.43
N GLY A 45 -32.20 15.22 40.98
CA GLY A 45 -32.58 14.55 39.73
C GLY A 45 -32.22 15.32 38.43
N MET A 46 -31.70 16.53 38.54
CA MET A 46 -31.20 17.36 37.43
C MET A 46 -29.72 17.26 37.20
N GLY A 47 -29.06 16.23 37.72
CA GLY A 47 -27.60 16.02 37.62
C GLY A 47 -26.80 16.94 38.55
N LEU A 48 -27.43 17.52 39.59
CA LEU A 48 -26.76 18.29 40.63
C LEU A 48 -26.56 17.43 41.85
N ILE A 49 -25.31 17.18 42.22
CA ILE A 49 -24.93 16.38 43.37
C ILE A 49 -24.38 17.28 44.45
N ARG A 50 -24.97 17.27 45.65
CA ARG A 50 -24.48 18.01 46.82
C ARG A 50 -23.79 17.04 47.79
N VAL A 51 -22.56 17.36 48.17
CA VAL A 51 -21.75 16.54 49.09
C VAL A 51 -21.47 17.31 50.39
N ASP A 52 -21.31 16.56 51.49
CA ASP A 52 -21.03 17.11 52.80
C ASP A 52 -19.61 17.68 52.95
N ARG A 53 -18.66 17.22 52.10
CA ARG A 53 -17.23 17.57 52.12
C ARG A 53 -16.69 17.81 50.74
N PRO A 54 -17.06 18.96 50.09
CA PRO A 54 -16.64 19.27 48.74
C PRO A 54 -15.12 19.42 48.59
N GLU A 55 -14.43 19.77 49.67
CA GLU A 55 -12.96 19.95 49.71
C GLU A 55 -12.16 18.67 49.46
N ARG A 56 -12.78 17.50 49.54
CA ARG A 56 -12.15 16.21 49.19
C ARG A 56 -11.97 16.00 47.70
N PHE A 57 -12.82 16.63 46.92
CA PHE A 57 -12.81 16.48 45.47
C PHE A 57 -11.93 17.57 44.84
N GLN A 58 -10.70 17.18 44.49
CA GLN A 58 -9.77 18.10 43.88
C GLN A 58 -10.30 18.59 42.53
N LEU A 59 -10.17 19.89 42.28
CA LEU A 59 -10.50 20.46 41.01
C LEU A 59 -9.28 20.57 40.11
N THR A 60 -9.49 20.35 38.84
CA THR A 60 -8.50 20.58 37.80
C THR A 60 -9.07 21.57 36.79
N THR A 61 -8.21 22.36 36.15
CA THR A 61 -8.64 23.31 35.13
C THR A 61 -8.45 22.66 33.76
N ALA A 62 -9.48 22.73 32.94
CA ALA A 62 -9.42 22.32 31.56
C ALA A 62 -8.43 23.19 30.78
N VAL A 63 -7.44 22.59 30.17
CA VAL A 63 -6.36 23.29 29.45
C VAL A 63 -6.65 23.35 27.96
N ALA A 64 -6.26 24.46 27.32
CA ALA A 64 -6.27 24.53 25.86
C ALA A 64 -5.15 23.65 25.31
N HIS A 65 -5.47 22.84 24.33
CA HIS A 65 -4.54 22.02 23.57
C HIS A 65 -4.72 22.30 22.09
N GLU A 66 -3.62 22.59 21.40
CA GLU A 66 -3.63 22.75 19.96
C GLU A 66 -3.64 21.35 19.34
N SER A 67 -4.72 21.04 18.67
CA SER A 67 -4.91 19.76 17.96
C SER A 67 -5.04 20.05 16.47
N THR A 68 -4.25 19.36 15.67
CA THR A 68 -4.44 19.36 14.22
C THR A 68 -5.42 18.24 13.88
N ALA A 69 -6.47 18.57 13.16
CA ALA A 69 -7.39 17.56 12.66
C ALA A 69 -6.61 16.50 11.86
N SER A 70 -6.65 15.25 12.29
CA SER A 70 -6.00 14.15 11.57
C SER A 70 -7.07 13.26 10.94
N LEU A 71 -6.89 12.95 9.67
CA LEU A 71 -7.76 12.05 8.92
C LEU A 71 -7.02 10.74 8.65
N ASN A 72 -7.54 9.64 9.15
CA ASN A 72 -7.00 8.31 8.89
C ASN A 72 -7.78 7.62 7.78
N VAL A 73 -7.10 7.26 6.70
CA VAL A 73 -7.70 6.62 5.54
C VAL A 73 -6.93 5.36 5.18
N THR A 74 -7.65 4.31 4.83
CA THR A 74 -7.04 3.09 4.32
C THR A 74 -6.75 3.23 2.83
N GLY A 75 -5.57 2.81 2.43
CA GLY A 75 -5.15 2.76 1.04
C GLY A 75 -4.51 1.44 0.66
N THR A 76 -4.31 1.25 -0.62
CA THR A 76 -3.65 0.07 -1.19
C THR A 76 -2.37 0.48 -1.90
N VAL A 77 -1.29 -0.28 -1.66
CA VAL A 77 -0.02 -0.09 -2.35
C VAL A 77 -0.16 -0.53 -3.81
N THR A 78 0.14 0.37 -4.72
CA THR A 78 0.12 0.15 -6.17
C THR A 78 1.46 0.54 -6.78
N PRO A 79 1.85 -0.02 -7.92
CA PRO A 79 3.06 0.41 -8.58
C PRO A 79 2.90 1.84 -9.13
N ASP A 80 4.00 2.51 -9.32
CA ASP A 80 4.04 3.74 -10.10
C ASP A 80 3.94 3.39 -11.59
N VAL A 81 2.79 3.68 -12.22
CA VAL A 81 2.55 3.35 -13.63
C VAL A 81 3.53 4.02 -14.58
N SER A 82 4.17 5.12 -14.19
CA SER A 82 5.22 5.76 -15.01
C SER A 82 6.52 4.95 -15.04
N ARG A 83 6.67 3.98 -14.13
CA ARG A 83 7.81 3.08 -13.99
C ARG A 83 7.48 1.64 -14.36
N GLU A 84 6.29 1.42 -14.94
CA GLU A 84 5.90 0.14 -15.51
C GLU A 84 6.35 0.04 -16.96
N ILE A 85 7.05 -1.02 -17.28
CA ILE A 85 7.58 -1.25 -18.62
C ILE A 85 7.03 -2.60 -19.12
N PRO A 86 6.20 -2.58 -20.16
CA PRO A 86 5.71 -3.80 -20.76
C PRO A 86 6.82 -4.53 -21.53
N VAL A 87 6.88 -5.83 -21.38
CA VAL A 87 7.71 -6.73 -22.19
C VAL A 87 6.84 -7.36 -23.24
N VAL A 88 7.11 -7.04 -24.50
CA VAL A 88 6.37 -7.56 -25.63
C VAL A 88 7.28 -8.40 -26.50
N SER A 89 6.73 -9.40 -27.19
CA SER A 89 7.42 -10.10 -28.26
C SER A 89 7.22 -9.35 -29.57
N LEU A 90 8.29 -9.13 -30.31
CA LEU A 90 8.25 -8.49 -31.62
C LEU A 90 7.73 -9.44 -32.72
N ALA A 91 7.85 -10.74 -32.50
CA ALA A 91 7.36 -11.78 -33.41
C ALA A 91 6.19 -12.55 -32.78
N SER A 92 5.20 -12.86 -33.61
CA SER A 92 4.08 -13.70 -33.21
C SER A 92 4.50 -15.17 -33.25
N GLY A 93 4.10 -15.92 -32.22
CA GLY A 93 4.50 -17.31 -32.18
C GLY A 93 4.09 -18.03 -30.90
N ARG A 94 4.66 -19.21 -30.68
CA ARG A 94 4.45 -20.03 -29.51
C ARG A 94 5.59 -19.86 -28.52
N VAL A 95 5.26 -19.62 -27.25
CA VAL A 95 6.24 -19.59 -26.17
C VAL A 95 6.79 -21.01 -25.95
N VAL A 96 8.09 -21.19 -26.11
CA VAL A 96 8.76 -22.48 -25.94
C VAL A 96 9.48 -22.60 -24.60
N ALA A 97 9.90 -21.48 -24.03
CA ALA A 97 10.52 -21.43 -22.71
C ALA A 97 10.24 -20.11 -21.99
N LEU A 98 10.05 -20.20 -20.68
CA LEU A 98 9.98 -19.07 -19.75
C LEU A 98 11.16 -19.18 -18.76
N HIS A 99 11.94 -18.10 -18.66
CA HIS A 99 13.12 -18.05 -17.79
C HIS A 99 12.89 -17.28 -16.51
N VAL A 100 11.69 -16.69 -16.35
CA VAL A 100 11.31 -15.82 -15.23
C VAL A 100 9.87 -16.09 -14.82
N ARG A 101 9.53 -15.73 -13.58
CA ARG A 101 8.21 -15.91 -12.97
C ARG A 101 7.71 -14.61 -12.36
N LEU A 102 6.43 -14.56 -12.09
CA LEU A 102 5.83 -13.45 -11.33
C LEU A 102 6.54 -13.27 -9.97
N GLY A 103 6.95 -12.04 -9.68
CA GLY A 103 7.68 -11.67 -8.46
C GLY A 103 9.21 -11.73 -8.59
N ASP A 104 9.76 -12.29 -9.65
CA ASP A 104 11.21 -12.33 -9.86
C ASP A 104 11.77 -10.92 -10.16
N TYR A 105 12.97 -10.66 -9.67
CA TYR A 105 13.75 -9.49 -10.06
C TYR A 105 14.55 -9.80 -11.31
N VAL A 106 14.42 -8.97 -12.33
CA VAL A 106 15.16 -9.09 -13.59
C VAL A 106 16.09 -7.89 -13.80
N ARG A 107 17.18 -8.13 -14.52
CA ARG A 107 18.10 -7.08 -14.95
C ARG A 107 17.83 -6.72 -16.40
N LYS A 108 18.09 -5.46 -16.76
CA LYS A 108 18.05 -5.04 -18.16
C LYS A 108 18.95 -5.94 -19.02
N GLY A 109 18.43 -6.45 -20.14
CA GLY A 109 19.13 -7.38 -21.02
C GLY A 109 19.09 -8.85 -20.58
N GLN A 110 18.42 -9.19 -19.50
CA GLN A 110 18.22 -10.59 -19.08
C GLN A 110 17.20 -11.27 -19.99
N LEU A 111 17.49 -12.49 -20.43
CA LEU A 111 16.56 -13.32 -21.19
C LEU A 111 15.34 -13.67 -20.30
N VAL A 112 14.14 -13.37 -20.79
CA VAL A 112 12.89 -13.60 -20.03
C VAL A 112 12.03 -14.70 -20.64
N MET A 113 12.00 -14.82 -21.95
CA MET A 113 11.28 -15.90 -22.66
C MET A 113 11.84 -16.16 -24.05
N GLU A 114 11.50 -17.31 -24.60
CA GLU A 114 11.78 -17.69 -25.98
C GLU A 114 10.48 -18.00 -26.72
N VAL A 115 10.36 -17.45 -27.94
CA VAL A 115 9.15 -17.58 -28.77
C VAL A 115 9.54 -18.21 -30.09
N GLN A 116 8.95 -19.34 -30.43
CA GLN A 116 9.07 -19.95 -31.76
C GLN A 116 8.10 -19.27 -32.70
N SER A 117 8.61 -18.71 -33.79
CA SER A 117 7.83 -17.89 -34.73
C SER A 117 7.97 -18.37 -36.16
N ASN A 118 6.83 -18.43 -36.85
CA ASN A 118 6.80 -18.65 -38.30
C ASN A 118 7.18 -17.38 -39.08
N ASP A 119 7.06 -16.19 -38.44
CA ASP A 119 7.42 -14.92 -39.09
C ASP A 119 8.94 -14.91 -39.42
N ILE A 120 9.76 -15.50 -38.55
CA ILE A 120 11.20 -15.66 -38.79
C ILE A 120 11.46 -16.55 -40.00
N SER A 121 10.81 -17.71 -40.06
CA SER A 121 11.00 -18.65 -41.16
C SER A 121 10.67 -17.96 -42.50
N SER A 122 9.56 -17.22 -42.52
CA SER A 122 9.14 -16.46 -43.73
C SER A 122 10.12 -15.34 -44.08
N ALA A 123 10.59 -14.57 -43.10
CA ALA A 123 11.57 -13.52 -43.32
C ALA A 123 12.93 -14.07 -43.79
N TYR A 124 13.34 -15.21 -43.23
CA TYR A 124 14.57 -15.86 -43.62
C TYR A 124 14.51 -16.43 -45.07
N ASP A 125 13.40 -17.04 -45.43
CA ASP A 125 13.15 -17.48 -46.82
C ASP A 125 13.21 -16.30 -47.82
N GLN A 126 12.63 -15.15 -47.48
CA GLN A 126 12.71 -13.93 -48.27
C GLN A 126 14.15 -13.43 -48.37
N TYR A 127 14.91 -13.45 -47.27
CA TYR A 127 16.31 -13.06 -47.26
C TYR A 127 17.14 -13.97 -48.17
N LEU A 128 17.00 -15.30 -48.06
CA LEU A 128 17.74 -16.24 -48.91
C LEU A 128 17.40 -16.01 -50.40
N LYS A 129 16.15 -15.72 -50.74
CA LYS A 129 15.74 -15.41 -52.09
C LYS A 129 16.40 -14.12 -52.57
N ALA A 130 16.36 -13.05 -51.79
CA ALA A 130 16.98 -11.76 -52.12
C ALA A 130 18.51 -11.89 -52.30
N VAL A 131 19.19 -12.69 -51.49
CA VAL A 131 20.65 -13.01 -51.65
C VAL A 131 20.89 -13.63 -53.01
N ASN A 132 20.09 -14.63 -53.42
CA ASN A 132 20.24 -15.30 -54.70
C ASN A 132 19.92 -14.40 -55.88
N ASP A 133 18.90 -13.56 -55.77
CA ASP A 133 18.48 -12.63 -56.82
C ASP A 133 19.55 -11.52 -57.01
N GLU A 134 20.11 -10.96 -55.90
CA GLU A 134 21.24 -10.02 -55.98
C GLU A 134 22.48 -10.65 -56.61
N HIS A 135 22.85 -11.84 -56.20
CA HIS A 135 24.01 -12.55 -56.78
C HIS A 135 23.83 -12.78 -58.29
N LEU A 136 22.61 -13.11 -58.73
CA LEU A 136 22.28 -13.27 -60.14
C LEU A 136 22.37 -11.96 -60.90
N ALA A 137 21.78 -10.88 -60.36
CA ALA A 137 21.77 -9.54 -60.94
C ALA A 137 23.22 -8.98 -61.05
N ASN A 138 24.00 -9.11 -60.02
CA ASN A 138 25.41 -8.71 -60.01
C ASN A 138 26.24 -9.47 -61.08
N THR A 139 26.03 -10.79 -61.21
CA THR A 139 26.68 -11.61 -62.23
C THR A 139 26.28 -11.15 -63.64
N GLN A 140 25.01 -10.77 -63.83
CA GLN A 140 24.51 -10.22 -65.12
C GLN A 140 25.12 -8.86 -65.41
N LEU A 141 25.24 -7.97 -64.44
CA LEU A 141 25.86 -6.65 -64.56
C LEU A 141 27.35 -6.78 -64.94
N GLU A 142 28.10 -7.61 -64.22
CA GLU A 142 29.52 -7.84 -64.51
C GLU A 142 29.71 -8.37 -65.96
N ARG A 143 28.85 -9.27 -66.41
CA ARG A 143 28.88 -9.72 -67.83
C ARG A 143 28.54 -8.59 -68.80
N ALA A 144 27.54 -7.79 -68.50
CA ALA A 144 27.13 -6.65 -69.34
C ALA A 144 28.24 -5.64 -69.42
N LYS A 145 28.96 -5.32 -68.35
CA LYS A 145 30.14 -4.45 -68.33
C LYS A 145 31.21 -4.95 -69.29
N ILE A 146 31.57 -6.24 -69.23
CA ILE A 146 32.60 -6.86 -70.09
C ILE A 146 32.16 -6.80 -71.59
N LEU A 147 30.91 -7.09 -71.90
CA LEU A 147 30.40 -7.07 -73.26
C LEU A 147 30.30 -5.64 -73.81
N PHE A 148 29.93 -4.66 -72.99
CA PHE A 148 29.95 -3.25 -73.38
C PHE A 148 31.34 -2.73 -73.67
N ASP A 149 32.32 -3.05 -72.82
CA ASP A 149 33.73 -2.70 -73.04
C ASP A 149 34.27 -3.27 -74.35
N LYS A 150 33.77 -4.40 -74.81
CA LYS A 150 34.13 -5.02 -76.09
C LYS A 150 33.24 -4.51 -77.27
N GLY A 151 32.32 -3.58 -77.00
CA GLY A 151 31.41 -3.07 -78.02
C GLY A 151 30.34 -4.06 -78.53
N ALA A 152 30.06 -5.11 -77.73
CA ALA A 152 29.14 -6.17 -78.10
C ALA A 152 27.67 -5.91 -77.74
N ILE A 153 27.40 -4.94 -76.89
CA ILE A 153 26.02 -4.54 -76.45
C ILE A 153 25.89 -3.02 -76.47
N ALA A 154 24.65 -2.56 -76.54
CA ALA A 154 24.29 -1.12 -76.48
C ALA A 154 24.35 -0.62 -75.06
N HIS A 155 24.60 0.69 -74.84
CA HIS A 155 24.62 1.35 -73.54
C HIS A 155 23.34 1.11 -72.75
N SER A 156 22.19 1.16 -73.42
CA SER A 156 20.86 0.89 -72.80
C SER A 156 20.74 -0.52 -72.18
N GLN A 157 21.50 -1.52 -72.71
CA GLN A 157 21.51 -2.85 -72.13
C GLN A 157 22.40 -2.91 -70.88
N LEU A 158 23.46 -2.12 -70.80
CA LEU A 158 24.26 -1.96 -69.57
C LEU A 158 23.43 -1.24 -68.51
N GLU A 159 22.70 -0.18 -68.82
CA GLU A 159 21.84 0.55 -67.89
C GLU A 159 20.75 -0.36 -67.32
N ILE A 160 20.08 -1.16 -68.15
CA ILE A 160 19.08 -2.14 -67.67
C ILE A 160 19.69 -3.16 -66.68
N ALA A 161 20.92 -3.59 -66.96
CA ALA A 161 21.60 -4.52 -66.04
C ALA A 161 22.04 -3.82 -64.75
N GLN A 162 22.39 -2.54 -64.81
CA GLN A 162 22.71 -1.71 -63.64
C GLN A 162 21.46 -1.51 -62.77
N ASP A 163 20.35 -1.07 -63.36
CA ASP A 163 19.07 -0.88 -62.66
C ASP A 163 18.61 -2.18 -61.99
N GLY A 164 18.76 -3.32 -62.71
CA GLY A 164 18.40 -4.62 -62.13
C GLY A 164 19.26 -5.06 -60.92
N GLU A 165 20.57 -4.69 -60.90
CA GLU A 165 21.43 -4.95 -59.73
C GLU A 165 21.04 -3.99 -58.58
N ASP A 166 20.81 -2.70 -58.88
CA ASP A 166 20.42 -1.72 -57.88
C ASP A 166 19.09 -2.10 -57.20
N ASP A 167 18.10 -2.59 -57.97
CA ASP A 167 16.81 -3.09 -57.47
C ASP A 167 17.01 -4.33 -56.57
N ALA A 168 17.78 -5.32 -57.03
CA ALA A 168 18.03 -6.55 -56.26
C ALA A 168 18.79 -6.28 -54.97
N LYS A 169 19.68 -5.31 -54.95
CA LYS A 169 20.43 -4.88 -53.77
C LYS A 169 19.56 -4.13 -52.79
N ALA A 170 18.61 -3.33 -53.27
CA ALA A 170 17.62 -2.68 -52.45
C ALA A 170 16.72 -3.72 -51.73
N ASP A 171 16.26 -4.76 -52.48
CA ASP A 171 15.46 -5.85 -51.92
C ASP A 171 16.23 -6.67 -50.87
N LEU A 172 17.53 -6.96 -51.10
CA LEU A 172 18.39 -7.62 -50.13
C LEU A 172 18.50 -6.79 -48.87
N THR A 173 18.74 -5.48 -49.00
CA THR A 173 18.84 -4.57 -47.84
C THR A 173 17.54 -4.55 -47.03
N ALA A 174 16.39 -4.52 -47.72
CA ALA A 174 15.08 -4.57 -47.05
C ALA A 174 14.86 -5.88 -46.30
N ALA A 175 15.23 -7.02 -46.89
CA ALA A 175 15.11 -8.32 -46.24
C ALA A 175 16.07 -8.47 -45.04
N GLU A 176 17.30 -7.93 -45.11
CA GLU A 176 18.23 -7.86 -43.98
C GLU A 176 17.68 -7.02 -42.82
N GLN A 177 17.10 -5.85 -43.14
CA GLN A 177 16.49 -4.98 -42.14
C GLN A 177 15.31 -5.67 -41.46
N GLN A 178 14.51 -6.43 -42.18
CA GLN A 178 13.39 -7.16 -41.63
C GLN A 178 13.85 -8.23 -40.60
N LEU A 179 14.91 -8.98 -40.91
CA LEU A 179 15.52 -9.95 -39.98
C LEU A 179 16.10 -9.24 -38.74
N HIS A 180 16.75 -8.09 -38.93
CA HIS A 180 17.32 -7.31 -37.85
C HIS A 180 16.23 -6.81 -36.87
N VAL A 181 15.07 -6.34 -37.39
CA VAL A 181 13.92 -5.94 -36.58
C VAL A 181 13.37 -7.09 -35.74
N LEU A 182 13.37 -8.31 -36.29
CA LEU A 182 12.99 -9.54 -35.56
C LEU A 182 14.07 -10.03 -34.59
N GLY A 183 15.24 -9.38 -34.55
CA GLY A 183 16.37 -9.75 -33.66
C GLY A 183 17.09 -11.03 -34.09
N VAL A 184 17.03 -11.39 -35.37
CA VAL A 184 17.66 -12.59 -35.93
C VAL A 184 18.92 -12.23 -36.70
N ASP A 185 20.01 -12.94 -36.40
CA ASP A 185 21.24 -12.86 -37.20
C ASP A 185 21.06 -13.70 -38.48
N PRO A 186 21.24 -13.11 -39.69
CA PRO A 186 21.17 -13.86 -40.94
C PRO A 186 22.14 -15.05 -41.03
N LYS A 187 23.23 -15.02 -40.26
CA LYS A 187 24.28 -16.06 -40.25
C LYS A 187 23.94 -17.25 -39.33
N ASP A 188 23.05 -17.01 -38.34
CA ASP A 188 22.61 -18.05 -37.38
C ASP A 188 21.08 -18.01 -37.25
N PRO A 189 20.35 -18.47 -38.28
CA PRO A 189 18.90 -18.41 -38.30
C PRO A 189 18.30 -19.38 -37.28
N SER A 190 17.89 -18.86 -36.15
CA SER A 190 17.10 -19.61 -35.18
C SER A 190 15.61 -19.35 -35.43
N ALA A 191 14.79 -20.40 -35.52
CA ALA A 191 13.33 -20.24 -35.55
C ALA A 191 12.74 -19.66 -34.23
N THR A 192 13.60 -19.34 -33.29
CA THR A 192 13.25 -18.87 -31.94
C THR A 192 13.73 -17.47 -31.72
N VAL A 193 12.80 -16.58 -31.36
CA VAL A 193 13.09 -15.21 -30.89
C VAL A 193 13.36 -15.22 -29.42
N LYS A 194 14.49 -14.66 -29.00
CA LYS A 194 14.84 -14.43 -27.60
C LYS A 194 14.32 -13.06 -27.19
N VAL A 195 13.46 -13.01 -26.18
CA VAL A 195 12.91 -11.77 -25.62
C VAL A 195 13.64 -11.42 -24.36
N TYR A 196 14.18 -10.20 -24.31
CA TYR A 196 14.99 -9.71 -23.20
C TYR A 196 14.24 -8.64 -22.42
N ALA A 197 14.55 -8.51 -21.12
CA ALA A 197 14.02 -7.46 -20.27
C ALA A 197 14.51 -6.08 -20.73
N PRO A 198 13.63 -5.14 -21.08
CA PRO A 198 14.03 -3.80 -21.52
C PRO A 198 14.57 -2.92 -20.39
N ALA A 199 14.22 -3.24 -19.13
CA ALA A 199 14.66 -2.56 -17.93
C ALA A 199 14.89 -3.54 -16.77
N SER A 200 15.56 -3.05 -15.72
CA SER A 200 15.69 -3.79 -14.46
C SER A 200 14.47 -3.48 -13.56
N GLY A 201 13.97 -4.48 -12.83
CA GLY A 201 12.84 -4.34 -11.94
C GLY A 201 12.22 -5.67 -11.57
N PHE A 202 11.08 -5.64 -10.91
CA PHE A 202 10.31 -6.83 -10.55
C PHE A 202 9.23 -7.13 -11.59
N ILE A 203 9.01 -8.39 -11.87
CA ILE A 203 7.88 -8.83 -12.68
C ILE A 203 6.61 -8.75 -11.83
N ILE A 204 5.75 -7.77 -12.15
CA ILE A 204 4.51 -7.51 -11.41
C ILE A 204 3.29 -8.15 -12.08
N GLN A 205 3.41 -8.49 -13.37
CA GLN A 205 2.34 -9.13 -14.13
C GLN A 205 2.94 -10.12 -15.13
N GLN A 206 2.30 -11.27 -15.25
CA GLN A 206 2.64 -12.32 -16.22
C GLN A 206 1.36 -12.74 -16.94
N ASN A 207 1.31 -12.50 -18.25
CA ASN A 207 0.14 -12.80 -19.10
C ASN A 207 0.38 -13.99 -20.04
N VAL A 208 1.55 -14.61 -19.94
CA VAL A 208 1.94 -15.75 -20.77
C VAL A 208 2.30 -16.95 -19.92
N THR A 209 2.04 -18.15 -20.47
CA THR A 209 2.47 -19.43 -19.93
C THR A 209 3.26 -20.19 -20.98
N GLU A 210 3.99 -21.23 -20.58
CA GLU A 210 4.61 -22.14 -21.55
C GLU A 210 3.55 -22.73 -22.50
N ALA A 211 3.89 -22.85 -23.75
CA ALA A 211 3.02 -23.26 -24.85
C ALA A 211 1.89 -22.28 -25.22
N ALA A 212 1.77 -21.12 -24.54
CA ALA A 212 0.84 -20.07 -24.96
C ALA A 212 1.32 -19.38 -26.24
N THR A 213 0.42 -18.70 -26.92
CA THR A 213 0.78 -17.80 -28.01
C THR A 213 1.26 -16.47 -27.47
N ALA A 214 2.44 -16.02 -27.91
CA ALA A 214 2.96 -14.68 -27.64
C ALA A 214 2.98 -13.87 -28.95
N GLY A 215 3.00 -12.55 -28.82
CA GLY A 215 3.09 -11.65 -29.95
C GLY A 215 1.92 -10.67 -30.03
N VAL A 216 1.90 -9.86 -31.05
CA VAL A 216 0.86 -8.87 -31.31
C VAL A 216 -0.43 -9.60 -31.67
N THR A 217 -1.29 -9.83 -30.67
CA THR A 217 -2.64 -10.34 -30.95
C THR A 217 -3.62 -9.17 -31.04
N TYR A 218 -4.54 -9.26 -31.99
CA TYR A 218 -5.62 -8.28 -32.22
C TYR A 218 -6.59 -8.12 -31.02
N SER A 219 -6.43 -8.92 -29.96
CA SER A 219 -7.33 -8.98 -28.80
C SER A 219 -6.79 -8.36 -27.51
N GLY A 220 -5.87 -7.40 -27.59
CA GLY A 220 -5.73 -6.41 -26.54
C GLY A 220 -4.71 -6.64 -25.41
N SER A 221 -4.04 -7.79 -25.30
CA SER A 221 -2.95 -7.99 -24.34
C SER A 221 -1.64 -8.25 -25.05
N ALA A 222 -0.99 -7.20 -25.49
CA ALA A 222 0.27 -7.28 -26.23
C ALA A 222 1.49 -7.59 -25.33
N ASN A 223 1.40 -7.42 -24.02
CA ASN A 223 2.50 -7.58 -23.09
C ASN A 223 2.53 -9.00 -22.50
N ALA A 224 3.66 -9.67 -22.65
CA ALA A 224 3.90 -10.97 -22.02
C ALA A 224 4.13 -10.82 -20.50
N PHE A 225 4.88 -9.80 -20.13
CA PHE A 225 5.17 -9.43 -18.75
C PHE A 225 5.08 -7.92 -18.57
N THR A 226 4.90 -7.49 -17.34
CA THR A 226 5.12 -6.10 -16.93
C THR A 226 6.20 -6.08 -15.87
N ILE A 227 7.26 -5.31 -16.13
CA ILE A 227 8.36 -5.07 -15.20
C ILE A 227 8.12 -3.71 -14.55
N ALA A 228 8.25 -3.61 -13.22
CA ALA A 228 8.16 -2.35 -12.49
C ALA A 228 9.37 -2.12 -11.59
N ASP A 229 9.81 -0.87 -11.53
CA ASP A 229 10.73 -0.40 -10.52
C ASP A 229 9.95 -0.07 -9.24
N LEU A 230 10.11 -0.89 -8.21
CA LEU A 230 9.42 -0.76 -6.94
C LEU A 230 10.17 0.08 -5.90
N SER A 231 11.21 0.81 -6.28
CA SER A 231 11.93 1.74 -5.39
C SER A 231 11.02 2.88 -4.90
N HIS A 232 10.01 3.22 -5.67
CA HIS A 232 8.93 4.14 -5.36
C HIS A 232 7.61 3.46 -5.67
N VAL A 233 6.66 3.63 -4.80
CA VAL A 233 5.31 3.08 -4.97
C VAL A 233 4.27 4.16 -4.69
N TRP A 234 3.07 3.93 -5.14
CA TRP A 234 1.93 4.75 -4.81
C TRP A 234 1.07 4.05 -3.77
N ILE A 235 0.47 4.84 -2.90
CA ILE A 235 -0.63 4.39 -2.06
C ILE A 235 -1.87 5.12 -2.54
N LEU A 236 -2.83 4.35 -3.03
CA LEU A 236 -4.13 4.88 -3.46
C LEU A 236 -5.10 4.74 -2.29
N CYS A 237 -5.51 5.89 -1.75
CA CYS A 237 -6.46 6.00 -0.65
C CYS A 237 -7.83 6.44 -1.17
N ASP A 238 -8.89 5.92 -0.57
CA ASP A 238 -10.26 6.32 -0.84
C ASP A 238 -10.72 7.33 0.21
N VAL A 239 -10.74 8.63 -0.15
CA VAL A 239 -11.13 9.72 0.74
C VAL A 239 -12.57 10.12 0.45
N TYR A 240 -13.42 10.16 1.49
CA TYR A 240 -14.81 10.57 1.35
C TYR A 240 -14.96 12.05 0.96
N GLU A 241 -16.02 12.37 0.25
CA GLU A 241 -16.35 13.72 -0.20
C GLU A 241 -16.30 14.75 0.93
N ASN A 242 -16.80 14.41 2.11
CA ASN A 242 -16.83 15.30 3.28
C ASN A 242 -15.44 15.63 3.82
N ASP A 243 -14.47 14.76 3.62
CA ASP A 243 -13.11 14.86 4.16
C ASP A 243 -12.11 15.45 3.16
N LEU A 244 -12.52 15.62 1.89
CA LEU A 244 -11.64 16.12 0.83
C LEU A 244 -11.07 17.52 1.12
N SER A 245 -11.80 18.33 1.89
CA SER A 245 -11.35 19.66 2.26
C SER A 245 -10.12 19.67 3.19
N THR A 246 -9.80 18.53 3.81
CA THR A 246 -8.65 18.38 4.71
C THR A 246 -7.39 17.87 4.01
N VAL A 247 -7.51 17.44 2.74
CA VAL A 247 -6.42 16.81 1.98
C VAL A 247 -5.95 17.76 0.88
N HIS A 248 -4.63 18.04 0.85
CA HIS A 248 -4.08 18.97 -0.14
C HIS A 248 -2.85 18.38 -0.83
N ILE A 249 -2.72 18.65 -2.12
CA ILE A 249 -1.57 18.23 -2.91
C ILE A 249 -0.30 18.88 -2.34
N GLY A 250 0.77 18.09 -2.24
CA GLY A 250 2.07 18.50 -1.73
C GLY A 250 2.24 18.37 -0.22
N GLU A 251 1.19 18.03 0.53
CA GLU A 251 1.30 17.74 1.96
C GLU A 251 1.88 16.35 2.21
N SER A 252 2.51 16.21 3.38
CA SER A 252 3.02 14.92 3.85
C SER A 252 1.89 14.11 4.49
N ALA A 253 1.94 12.81 4.32
CA ALA A 253 1.09 11.86 5.01
C ALA A 253 1.95 10.81 5.72
N ASP A 254 1.57 10.48 6.95
CA ASP A 254 2.20 9.39 7.67
C ASP A 254 1.59 8.07 7.23
N ILE A 255 2.45 7.11 6.91
CA ILE A 255 2.04 5.83 6.37
C ILE A 255 2.39 4.71 7.35
N LYS A 256 1.38 3.95 7.72
CA LYS A 256 1.52 2.77 8.56
C LYS A 256 1.07 1.53 7.78
N LEU A 257 2.00 0.59 7.59
CA LEU A 257 1.69 -0.70 6.95
C LEU A 257 1.09 -1.67 7.97
N ASN A 258 0.01 -2.34 7.61
CA ASN A 258 -0.59 -3.35 8.49
C ASN A 258 0.36 -4.53 8.73
N ALA A 259 1.21 -4.86 7.73
CA ALA A 259 2.20 -5.92 7.84
C ALA A 259 3.42 -5.56 8.69
N TYR A 260 3.72 -4.27 8.86
CA TYR A 260 4.90 -3.76 9.57
C TYR A 260 4.51 -2.53 10.42
N PRO A 261 3.78 -2.74 11.53
CA PRO A 261 3.19 -1.64 12.31
C PRO A 261 4.23 -0.74 13.00
N ASP A 262 5.44 -1.26 13.23
CA ASP A 262 6.52 -0.52 13.89
C ASP A 262 7.36 0.32 12.93
N HIS A 263 7.14 0.19 11.62
CA HIS A 263 7.82 1.00 10.61
C HIS A 263 6.96 2.20 10.22
N ALA A 264 7.33 3.37 10.72
CA ALA A 264 6.76 4.64 10.28
C ALA A 264 7.39 5.03 8.93
N LEU A 265 6.57 5.17 7.92
CA LEU A 265 6.94 5.67 6.61
C LEU A 265 6.23 7.00 6.38
N SER A 266 6.78 7.83 5.53
CA SER A 266 6.13 9.07 5.11
C SER A 266 6.04 9.13 3.59
N GLY A 267 4.98 9.76 3.12
CA GLY A 267 4.75 9.99 1.70
C GLY A 267 4.26 11.40 1.45
N THR A 268 4.21 11.79 0.18
CA THR A 268 3.69 13.09 -0.25
C THR A 268 2.46 12.88 -1.11
N ILE A 269 1.41 13.64 -0.85
CA ILE A 269 0.18 13.64 -1.65
C ILE A 269 0.52 14.22 -3.02
N SER A 270 0.51 13.38 -4.05
CA SER A 270 0.91 13.75 -5.41
C SER A 270 -0.26 14.10 -6.31
N ASP A 271 -1.46 13.58 -6.00
CA ASP A 271 -2.64 13.79 -6.80
C ASP A 271 -3.93 13.53 -6.02
N ILE A 272 -4.99 14.25 -6.37
CA ILE A 272 -6.34 14.03 -5.87
C ILE A 272 -7.23 13.85 -7.10
N GLY A 273 -7.84 12.67 -7.25
CA GLY A 273 -8.66 12.33 -8.40
C GLY A 273 -9.81 13.32 -8.61
N ALA A 274 -9.94 13.79 -9.84
CA ALA A 274 -10.97 14.76 -10.23
C ALA A 274 -12.39 14.15 -10.30
N VAL A 275 -12.51 12.82 -10.23
CA VAL A 275 -13.77 12.09 -10.36
C VAL A 275 -14.01 11.27 -9.09
N LEU A 276 -15.18 11.45 -8.51
CA LEU A 276 -15.64 10.63 -7.38
C LEU A 276 -16.19 9.29 -7.90
N ASP A 277 -15.92 8.23 -7.17
CA ASP A 277 -16.64 6.97 -7.36
C ASP A 277 -18.10 7.16 -6.90
N PRO A 278 -19.10 7.05 -7.80
CA PRO A 278 -20.48 7.35 -7.45
C PRO A 278 -21.10 6.32 -6.50
N SER A 279 -20.54 5.13 -6.38
CA SER A 279 -21.07 4.04 -5.55
C SER A 279 -20.72 4.23 -4.06
N ILE A 280 -19.52 4.72 -3.80
CA ILE A 280 -18.99 4.90 -2.44
C ILE A 280 -18.70 6.36 -2.08
N ARG A 281 -18.86 7.30 -3.04
CA ARG A 281 -18.63 8.75 -2.90
C ARG A 281 -17.25 9.09 -2.36
N THR A 282 -16.22 8.45 -2.88
CA THR A 282 -14.82 8.72 -2.54
C THR A 282 -14.04 9.24 -3.73
N ALA A 283 -13.06 10.09 -3.47
CA ALA A 283 -12.00 10.43 -4.43
C ALA A 283 -10.77 9.57 -4.18
N LYS A 284 -10.09 9.16 -5.25
CA LYS A 284 -8.79 8.51 -5.16
C LYS A 284 -7.72 9.55 -4.88
N VAL A 285 -7.10 9.45 -3.71
CA VAL A 285 -5.93 10.26 -3.34
C VAL A 285 -4.68 9.42 -3.49
N ARG A 286 -3.73 9.93 -4.28
CA ARG A 286 -2.46 9.25 -4.56
C ARG A 286 -1.35 9.83 -3.72
N ILE A 287 -0.71 8.99 -2.92
CA ILE A 287 0.44 9.32 -2.11
C ILE A 287 1.66 8.66 -2.73
N GLN A 288 2.69 9.41 -3.03
CA GLN A 288 3.97 8.89 -3.48
C GLN A 288 4.86 8.60 -2.28
N VAL A 289 5.37 7.37 -2.21
CA VAL A 289 6.16 6.88 -1.09
C VAL A 289 7.44 6.23 -1.59
N ASN A 290 8.55 6.55 -0.95
CA ASN A 290 9.80 5.83 -1.17
C ASN A 290 9.70 4.44 -0.53
N ASN A 291 10.16 3.42 -1.23
CA ASN A 291 10.10 2.03 -0.79
C ASN A 291 11.49 1.45 -0.54
N PRO A 292 12.17 1.86 0.55
CA PRO A 292 13.49 1.34 0.88
C PRO A 292 13.40 -0.16 1.14
N GLN A 293 14.39 -0.90 0.65
CA GLN A 293 14.48 -2.36 0.82
C GLN A 293 13.27 -3.15 0.27
N ASN A 294 12.43 -2.53 -0.57
CA ASN A 294 11.20 -3.15 -1.13
C ASN A 294 10.27 -3.74 -0.05
N LEU A 295 10.14 -3.05 1.09
CA LEU A 295 9.26 -3.46 2.20
C LEU A 295 7.78 -3.46 1.77
N MET A 296 7.39 -2.45 0.99
CA MET A 296 6.04 -2.36 0.45
C MET A 296 5.92 -3.25 -0.78
N ARG A 297 5.01 -4.20 -0.72
CA ARG A 297 4.64 -5.04 -1.86
C ARG A 297 3.31 -4.57 -2.43
N ILE A 298 3.17 -4.68 -3.75
CA ILE A 298 1.93 -4.35 -4.45
C ILE A 298 0.78 -5.17 -3.85
N GLY A 299 -0.37 -4.51 -3.62
CA GLY A 299 -1.55 -5.11 -3.02
C GLY A 299 -1.56 -5.09 -1.48
N MET A 300 -0.51 -4.63 -0.80
CA MET A 300 -0.56 -4.43 0.65
C MET A 300 -1.50 -3.29 1.02
N PHE A 301 -2.17 -3.44 2.17
CA PHE A 301 -2.95 -2.36 2.78
C PHE A 301 -2.07 -1.51 3.68
N ALA A 302 -2.32 -0.21 3.63
CA ALA A 302 -1.68 0.79 4.47
C ALA A 302 -2.73 1.75 5.02
N THR A 303 -2.48 2.27 6.21
CA THR A 303 -3.24 3.41 6.75
C THR A 303 -2.42 4.66 6.52
N ALA A 304 -3.01 5.63 5.84
CA ALA A 304 -2.46 6.96 5.65
C ALA A 304 -3.12 7.92 6.64
N THR A 305 -2.32 8.66 7.38
CA THR A 305 -2.78 9.73 8.26
C THR A 305 -2.43 11.06 7.61
N PHE A 306 -3.47 11.81 7.22
CA PHE A 306 -3.35 13.17 6.72
C PHE A 306 -3.45 14.13 7.88
N HIS A 307 -2.60 15.16 7.91
CA HIS A 307 -2.61 16.20 8.92
C HIS A 307 -3.24 17.47 8.33
N GLY A 308 -4.33 17.91 8.94
CA GLY A 308 -4.98 19.17 8.52
C GLY A 308 -4.10 20.37 8.79
N ARG A 309 -4.26 21.42 7.98
CA ARG A 309 -3.50 22.69 8.17
C ARG A 309 -4.02 23.53 9.31
N LYS A 310 -5.27 23.34 9.70
CA LYS A 310 -5.91 24.16 10.70
C LYS A 310 -5.66 23.59 12.09
N GLU A 311 -4.89 24.31 12.88
CA GLU A 311 -4.80 24.06 14.30
C GLU A 311 -6.11 24.53 14.95
N GLU A 312 -6.81 23.60 15.58
CA GLU A 312 -7.99 23.90 16.36
C GLU A 312 -7.60 23.83 17.84
N SER A 313 -7.93 24.90 18.56
CA SER A 313 -7.76 24.88 20.00
C SER A 313 -8.86 24.00 20.59
N LYS A 314 -8.49 22.81 21.03
CA LYS A 314 -9.35 21.87 21.73
C LYS A 314 -9.11 21.95 23.24
N THR A 315 -10.03 21.42 23.98
CA THR A 315 -9.93 21.37 25.45
C THR A 315 -9.43 19.99 25.89
N ALA A 316 -8.51 19.95 26.84
CA ALA A 316 -8.04 18.69 27.40
C ALA A 316 -8.17 18.69 28.93
N VAL A 317 -8.54 17.55 29.48
CA VAL A 317 -8.63 17.29 30.93
C VAL A 317 -7.93 15.99 31.26
N PRO A 318 -7.52 15.77 32.55
CA PRO A 318 -7.05 14.45 32.96
C PRO A 318 -8.10 13.37 32.65
N ALA A 319 -7.67 12.22 32.15
CA ALA A 319 -8.60 11.13 31.81
C ALA A 319 -9.47 10.68 33.01
N SER A 320 -8.96 10.80 34.23
CA SER A 320 -9.70 10.51 35.46
C SER A 320 -10.87 11.50 35.73
N ALA A 321 -10.85 12.67 35.07
CA ALA A 321 -11.94 13.66 35.20
C ALA A 321 -13.14 13.32 34.30
N VAL A 322 -12.98 12.41 33.34
CA VAL A 322 -14.02 11.95 32.44
C VAL A 322 -14.65 10.66 32.95
N LEU A 323 -15.94 10.67 33.10
CA LEU A 323 -16.72 9.52 33.55
C LEU A 323 -17.50 8.95 32.37
N HIS A 324 -17.22 7.69 32.00
CA HIS A 324 -17.95 6.98 30.95
C HIS A 324 -19.14 6.23 31.56
N LEU A 325 -20.36 6.69 31.25
CA LEU A 325 -21.59 6.07 31.72
C LEU A 325 -22.63 5.96 30.61
N HIS A 326 -23.16 4.77 30.37
CA HIS A 326 -24.26 4.50 29.43
C HIS A 326 -24.03 5.13 28.04
N ASP A 327 -22.91 4.80 27.41
CA ASP A 327 -22.49 5.30 26.09
C ASP A 327 -22.35 6.83 25.98
N ARG A 328 -22.15 7.52 27.11
CA ARG A 328 -21.93 8.96 27.17
C ARG A 328 -20.78 9.29 28.11
N ASP A 329 -20.12 10.40 27.81
CA ASP A 329 -19.06 10.94 28.62
C ASP A 329 -19.56 12.11 29.44
N TRP A 330 -19.12 12.17 30.69
CA TRP A 330 -19.54 13.16 31.65
C TRP A 330 -18.35 13.74 32.39
N VAL A 331 -18.44 15.01 32.74
CA VAL A 331 -17.54 15.65 33.70
C VAL A 331 -18.37 16.32 34.80
N TYR A 332 -17.74 16.57 35.93
CA TYR A 332 -18.40 17.27 37.05
C TYR A 332 -17.79 18.66 37.21
N GLU A 333 -18.61 19.68 37.07
CA GLU A 333 -18.29 21.09 37.22
C GLU A 333 -18.74 21.57 38.60
N PRO A 334 -17.96 22.37 39.35
CA PRO A 334 -18.39 22.94 40.61
C PRO A 334 -19.52 23.94 40.37
N ALA A 335 -20.66 23.76 41.09
CA ALA A 335 -21.85 24.62 40.95
C ALA A 335 -22.07 25.58 42.14
N GLY A 336 -21.11 25.63 43.08
CA GLY A 336 -21.20 26.42 44.30
C GLY A 336 -21.88 25.65 45.43
N ASP A 337 -21.82 26.17 46.65
CA ASP A 337 -22.46 25.62 47.86
C ASP A 337 -22.19 24.14 48.14
N GLY A 338 -20.99 23.66 47.75
CA GLY A 338 -20.62 22.26 47.93
C GLY A 338 -21.32 21.31 46.95
N SER A 339 -21.89 21.83 45.86
CA SER A 339 -22.57 21.05 44.83
C SER A 339 -21.73 20.99 43.55
N PHE A 340 -21.91 19.87 42.81
CA PHE A 340 -21.29 19.59 41.53
C PHE A 340 -22.40 19.30 40.50
N ARG A 341 -22.26 19.91 39.33
CA ARG A 341 -23.16 19.68 38.19
C ARG A 341 -22.52 18.68 37.24
N ARG A 342 -23.29 17.68 36.86
CA ARG A 342 -22.89 16.73 35.81
C ARG A 342 -23.12 17.36 34.43
N LEU A 343 -22.04 17.53 33.65
CA LEU A 343 -22.05 18.08 32.32
C LEU A 343 -21.75 16.99 31.30
N ALA A 344 -22.61 16.86 30.29
CA ALA A 344 -22.37 15.94 29.18
C ALA A 344 -21.27 16.51 28.28
N VAL A 345 -20.30 15.70 27.97
CA VAL A 345 -19.19 16.04 27.06
C VAL A 345 -19.03 14.96 26.01
N GLN A 346 -18.34 15.27 24.94
CA GLN A 346 -17.90 14.31 23.96
C GLN A 346 -16.38 14.17 24.09
N GLY A 347 -15.93 13.01 24.58
CA GLY A 347 -14.51 12.70 24.70
C GLY A 347 -13.90 12.37 23.34
N GLY A 348 -12.72 12.95 23.08
CA GLY A 348 -11.89 12.67 21.92
C GLY A 348 -10.75 11.69 22.26
N PRO A 349 -9.66 11.69 21.48
CA PRO A 349 -8.53 10.81 21.68
C PRO A 349 -7.77 11.07 22.98
N MET A 350 -7.08 10.03 23.45
CA MET A 350 -6.14 10.15 24.58
C MET A 350 -4.86 10.83 24.12
N LEU A 351 -4.42 11.80 24.92
CA LEU A 351 -3.20 12.58 24.70
C LEU A 351 -2.06 12.11 25.60
N PRO A 352 -0.80 12.41 25.27
CA PRO A 352 0.33 12.17 26.17
C PRO A 352 0.13 12.81 27.54
N GLY A 353 0.60 12.16 28.62
CA GLY A 353 0.43 12.67 29.99
C GLY A 353 -0.90 12.30 30.63
N ASN A 354 -1.58 11.28 30.14
CA ASN A 354 -2.88 10.79 30.65
C ASN A 354 -3.98 11.87 30.62
N LEU A 355 -3.95 12.71 29.57
CA LEU A 355 -4.98 13.69 29.28
C LEU A 355 -5.95 13.10 28.22
N GLN A 356 -7.20 13.53 28.28
CA GLN A 356 -8.21 13.24 27.27
C GLN A 356 -8.68 14.52 26.62
N GLU A 357 -8.68 14.55 25.30
CA GLU A 357 -9.27 15.66 24.54
C GLU A 357 -10.78 15.66 24.72
N ILE A 358 -11.37 16.84 24.79
CA ILE A 358 -12.84 17.02 24.80
C ILE A 358 -13.21 17.79 23.54
N GLU A 359 -13.97 17.11 22.68
CA GLU A 359 -14.41 17.66 21.39
C GLU A 359 -15.51 18.71 21.57
N THR A 360 -16.47 18.43 22.44
CA THR A 360 -17.59 19.33 22.72
C THR A 360 -18.04 19.24 24.18
N GLY A 361 -18.66 20.32 24.69
CA GLY A 361 -19.31 20.34 26.00
C GLY A 361 -18.46 20.95 27.12
N LEU A 362 -17.17 21.27 26.91
CA LEU A 362 -16.33 21.90 27.90
C LEU A 362 -15.42 22.95 27.23
N SER A 363 -15.23 24.08 27.89
CA SER A 363 -14.33 25.14 27.40
C SER A 363 -13.04 25.20 28.21
N ALA A 364 -11.96 25.60 27.55
CA ALA A 364 -10.68 25.83 28.23
C ALA A 364 -10.84 26.88 29.35
N GLY A 365 -10.21 26.61 30.47
CA GLY A 365 -10.33 27.46 31.66
C GLY A 365 -11.44 27.05 32.63
N GLN A 366 -12.38 26.20 32.24
CA GLN A 366 -13.40 25.67 33.17
C GLN A 366 -12.76 24.70 34.18
N GLN A 367 -13.28 24.73 35.40
CA GLN A 367 -12.84 23.79 36.46
C GLN A 367 -13.73 22.58 36.47
N VAL A 368 -13.11 21.40 36.55
CA VAL A 368 -13.80 20.11 36.68
C VAL A 368 -13.17 19.28 37.79
N VAL A 369 -13.90 18.32 38.31
CA VAL A 369 -13.40 17.38 39.32
C VAL A 369 -12.33 16.49 38.69
N SER A 370 -11.18 16.37 39.32
CA SER A 370 -10.04 15.62 38.78
C SER A 370 -10.25 14.08 38.76
N ASN A 371 -11.16 13.58 39.61
CA ASN A 371 -11.53 12.18 39.69
C ASN A 371 -13.06 12.04 39.72
N ALA A 372 -13.65 11.97 38.54
CA ALA A 372 -15.11 11.92 38.39
C ALA A 372 -15.73 10.63 38.94
N LEU A 373 -14.99 9.50 38.86
CA LEU A 373 -15.47 8.22 39.37
C LEU A 373 -15.58 8.22 40.91
N GLU A 374 -14.66 8.88 41.61
CA GLU A 374 -14.71 8.98 43.08
C GLU A 374 -15.96 9.78 43.53
N LEU A 375 -16.28 10.88 42.86
CA LEU A 375 -17.48 11.64 43.12
C LEU A 375 -18.74 10.83 42.81
N GLN A 376 -18.81 10.12 41.68
CA GLN A 376 -19.94 9.27 41.33
C GLN A 376 -20.18 8.16 42.34
N ASN A 377 -19.11 7.46 42.74
CA ASN A 377 -19.22 6.40 43.76
C ASN A 377 -19.71 6.94 45.11
N SER A 378 -19.33 8.17 45.47
CA SER A 378 -19.81 8.81 46.69
C SER A 378 -21.29 9.23 46.56
N ALA A 379 -21.78 9.48 45.36
CA ALA A 379 -23.17 9.83 45.07
C ALA A 379 -24.11 8.64 45.07
N GLU A 380 -23.62 7.42 44.87
CA GLU A 380 -24.41 6.17 44.84
C GLU A 380 -24.43 5.42 46.19
N GLN A 381 -23.70 5.90 47.18
CA GLN A 381 -23.73 5.36 48.57
C GLN A 381 -24.68 6.11 49.46
#